data_25add01d035330be227ed91ffc43892e
#
_entry.id   25add01d035330be227ed91ffc43892e
#
_cell.length_a   1.000
_cell.length_b   1.000
_cell.length_c   1.000
_cell.angle_alpha   90.00
_cell.angle_beta   90.00
_cell.angle_gamma   90.00
#
_symmetry.space_group_name_H-M   'P 1'
#
loop_
_entity.id
_entity.type
_entity.pdbx_description
1 polymer ?
#
loop_
_entity_poly.entity_id
_entity_poly.type
_entity_poly.pdbx_seq_one_letter_code
_entity_poly.pdbx_strand_id
1 'polypeptide(L)'
;WQVFVWSRGEELITERFPEVALAAARLPDGTVLDGEILAFAEGDVLPFSLLQRRLGRSAGNVSKKMLAEIPCVFMAFDLLEAKGQDLRERPLIERRAKLLQILTPGACSETPSCAGALSEYLRVSTSMSASTWQEAAAMRAMSRSLKVEGLMLKDLQSAYGIGRKRGSWWKWKVDPYSIDAVLVYAQRGHGRRASLYTDYTF
;
A
#
# COMPACT_ATOMS: atom_id res chain seq x y z
N TRP A 1 8.59 -21.38 -4.82
CA TRP A 1 7.73 -20.46 -5.58
C TRP A 1 8.48 -19.14 -5.78
N GLN A 2 8.20 -18.43 -6.87
CA GLN A 2 8.84 -17.15 -7.16
C GLN A 2 7.85 -16.02 -6.81
N VAL A 3 8.34 -14.99 -6.09
CA VAL A 3 7.56 -13.81 -5.70
C VAL A 3 7.98 -12.62 -6.55
N PHE A 4 7.00 -11.87 -7.03
CA PHE A 4 7.20 -10.63 -7.76
C PHE A 4 6.49 -9.48 -7.04
N VAL A 5 7.20 -8.40 -6.78
CA VAL A 5 6.64 -7.17 -6.25
C VAL A 5 6.75 -6.08 -7.32
N TRP A 6 5.61 -5.64 -7.82
CA TRP A 6 5.51 -4.61 -8.85
C TRP A 6 5.07 -3.28 -8.25
N SER A 7 5.72 -2.21 -8.65
CA SER A 7 5.26 -0.86 -8.32
C SER A 7 4.07 -0.47 -9.21
N ARG A 8 3.35 0.60 -8.80
CA ARG A 8 2.28 1.20 -9.61
C ARG A 8 2.76 1.69 -10.98
N GLY A 9 4.06 1.97 -11.14
CA GLY A 9 4.69 2.37 -12.39
C GLY A 9 5.22 1.21 -13.21
N GLU A 10 4.78 -0.02 -12.93
CA GLU A 10 5.18 -1.24 -13.65
C GLU A 10 6.69 -1.55 -13.53
N GLU A 11 7.33 -1.11 -12.44
CA GLU A 11 8.71 -1.43 -12.14
C GLU A 11 8.77 -2.65 -11.20
N LEU A 12 9.62 -3.64 -11.52
CA LEU A 12 9.88 -4.77 -10.64
C LEU A 12 10.81 -4.34 -9.50
N ILE A 13 10.30 -4.37 -8.27
CA ILE A 13 10.98 -3.86 -7.08
C ILE A 13 11.24 -4.95 -6.01
N THR A 14 11.09 -6.21 -6.36
CA THR A 14 11.22 -7.35 -5.42
C THR A 14 12.51 -7.32 -4.63
N GLU A 15 13.65 -7.05 -5.27
CA GLU A 15 14.96 -7.05 -4.63
C GLU A 15 15.17 -5.90 -3.63
N ARG A 16 14.32 -4.86 -3.69
CA ARG A 16 14.35 -3.76 -2.73
C ARG A 16 13.63 -4.11 -1.42
N PHE A 17 12.80 -5.16 -1.42
CA PHE A 17 11.97 -5.57 -0.28
C PHE A 17 12.07 -7.09 -0.03
N PRO A 18 13.29 -7.62 0.24
CA PRO A 18 13.50 -9.06 0.41
C PRO A 18 12.72 -9.63 1.59
N GLU A 19 12.50 -8.88 2.66
CA GLU A 19 11.68 -9.28 3.82
C GLU A 19 10.22 -9.51 3.42
N VAL A 20 9.65 -8.65 2.58
CA VAL A 20 8.28 -8.81 2.05
C VAL A 20 8.23 -10.01 1.10
N ALA A 21 9.22 -10.16 0.22
CA ALA A 21 9.28 -11.29 -0.72
C ALA A 21 9.39 -12.64 0.01
N LEU A 22 10.22 -12.72 1.07
CA LEU A 22 10.35 -13.93 1.89
C LEU A 22 9.04 -14.29 2.63
N ALA A 23 8.34 -13.29 3.14
CA ALA A 23 7.03 -13.50 3.76
C ALA A 23 5.98 -13.95 2.73
N ALA A 24 5.94 -13.30 1.56
CA ALA A 24 5.00 -13.62 0.49
C ALA A 24 5.24 -15.00 -0.14
N ALA A 25 6.48 -15.52 -0.12
CA ALA A 25 6.81 -16.87 -0.58
C ALA A 25 6.11 -18.00 0.21
N ARG A 26 5.51 -17.67 1.35
CA ARG A 26 4.73 -18.60 2.18
C ARG A 26 3.25 -18.60 1.86
N LEU A 27 2.79 -17.68 1.03
CA LEU A 27 1.41 -17.64 0.57
C LEU A 27 1.12 -18.83 -0.36
N PRO A 28 -0.15 -19.26 -0.45
CA PRO A 28 -0.55 -20.24 -1.47
C PRO A 28 -0.14 -19.77 -2.87
N ASP A 29 0.31 -20.69 -3.69
CA ASP A 29 0.64 -20.40 -5.08
C ASP A 29 -0.55 -19.80 -5.84
N GLY A 30 -0.28 -18.94 -6.83
CA GLY A 30 -1.32 -18.20 -7.56
C GLY A 30 -2.08 -17.22 -6.68
N THR A 31 -1.42 -16.61 -5.67
CA THR A 31 -1.96 -15.50 -4.89
C THR A 31 -1.48 -14.18 -5.46
N VAL A 32 -2.40 -13.26 -5.75
CA VAL A 32 -2.11 -11.89 -6.19
C VAL A 32 -2.79 -10.91 -5.24
N LEU A 33 -1.99 -10.07 -4.60
CA LEU A 33 -2.43 -9.05 -3.64
C LEU A 33 -2.25 -7.65 -4.21
N ASP A 34 -3.16 -6.73 -3.87
CA ASP A 34 -2.97 -5.29 -4.02
C ASP A 34 -2.81 -4.64 -2.65
N GLY A 35 -1.87 -3.71 -2.54
CA GLY A 35 -1.51 -3.10 -1.26
C GLY A 35 -0.52 -1.96 -1.38
N GLU A 36 -0.01 -1.53 -0.23
CA GLU A 36 1.03 -0.52 -0.14
C GLU A 36 2.22 -1.03 0.67
N ILE A 37 3.43 -0.70 0.24
CA ILE A 37 4.63 -0.91 1.05
C ILE A 37 4.82 0.31 1.93
N LEU A 38 4.97 0.07 3.21
CA LEU A 38 5.20 1.10 4.22
C LEU A 38 6.52 0.80 4.94
N ALA A 39 7.31 1.85 5.21
CA ALA A 39 8.34 1.76 6.24
C ALA A 39 7.62 1.73 7.60
N PHE A 40 7.91 0.71 8.43
CA PHE A 40 7.09 0.42 9.60
C PHE A 40 7.95 -0.19 10.71
N ALA A 41 7.93 0.40 11.89
CA ALA A 41 8.64 -0.11 13.06
C ALA A 41 7.85 0.17 14.33
N GLU A 42 8.00 -0.68 15.35
CA GLU A 42 7.43 -0.51 16.70
C GLU A 42 5.91 -0.27 16.71
N GLY A 43 5.21 -0.81 15.71
CA GLY A 43 3.75 -0.68 15.59
C GLY A 43 3.27 0.58 14.86
N ASP A 44 4.18 1.42 14.35
CA ASP A 44 3.85 2.71 13.73
C ASP A 44 4.45 2.86 12.31
N VAL A 45 3.82 3.69 11.49
CA VAL A 45 4.29 4.06 10.16
C VAL A 45 5.43 5.08 10.29
N LEU A 46 6.57 4.76 9.68
CA LEU A 46 7.71 5.65 9.61
C LEU A 46 7.53 6.69 8.50
N PRO A 47 8.27 7.84 8.56
CA PRO A 47 8.22 8.87 7.53
C PRO A 47 8.49 8.32 6.12
N PHE A 48 7.74 8.80 5.13
CA PHE A 48 7.87 8.38 3.73
C PHE A 48 9.28 8.59 3.16
N SER A 49 10.01 9.59 3.65
CA SER A 49 11.41 9.83 3.27
C SER A 49 12.33 8.63 3.54
N LEU A 50 12.04 7.83 4.58
CA LEU A 50 12.76 6.60 4.85
C LEU A 50 12.44 5.52 3.79
N LEU A 51 11.18 5.36 3.42
CA LEU A 51 10.79 4.46 2.33
C LEU A 51 11.45 4.88 1.00
N GLN A 52 11.51 6.18 0.71
CA GLN A 52 12.20 6.71 -0.48
C GLN A 52 13.67 6.32 -0.51
N ARG A 53 14.37 6.30 0.63
CA ARG A 53 15.76 5.82 0.72
C ARG A 53 15.91 4.36 0.33
N ARG A 54 14.90 3.51 0.61
CA ARG A 54 14.85 2.10 0.15
C ARG A 54 14.58 2.03 -1.35
N LEU A 55 13.60 2.78 -1.85
CA LEU A 55 13.23 2.83 -3.27
C LEU A 55 14.36 3.36 -4.16
N GLY A 56 15.15 4.32 -3.67
CA GLY A 56 16.28 4.90 -4.40
C GLY A 56 17.51 3.98 -4.53
N ARG A 57 17.47 2.77 -3.97
CA ARG A 57 18.58 1.81 -4.12
C ARG A 57 18.41 0.97 -5.38
N SER A 58 19.54 0.71 -6.03
CA SER A 58 19.58 -0.29 -7.11
C SER A 58 19.32 -1.69 -6.55
N ALA A 59 18.79 -2.56 -7.41
CA ALA A 59 18.57 -3.96 -7.11
C ALA A 59 19.86 -4.61 -6.53
N GLY A 60 19.71 -5.42 -5.48
CA GLY A 60 20.82 -6.08 -4.81
C GLY A 60 21.62 -5.22 -3.81
N ASN A 61 21.41 -3.91 -3.73
CA ASN A 61 22.15 -3.00 -2.85
C ASN A 61 21.46 -2.69 -1.50
N VAL A 62 20.50 -3.50 -1.10
CA VAL A 62 19.85 -3.39 0.21
C VAL A 62 20.62 -4.19 1.24
N SER A 63 21.42 -3.51 2.07
CA SER A 63 22.24 -4.16 3.10
C SER A 63 21.39 -4.61 4.29
N LYS A 64 21.90 -5.61 5.06
CA LYS A 64 21.27 -6.04 6.33
C LYS A 64 21.07 -4.87 7.30
N LYS A 65 22.01 -3.93 7.34
CA LYS A 65 21.92 -2.71 8.15
C LYS A 65 20.71 -1.87 7.75
N MET A 66 20.49 -1.68 6.44
CA MET A 66 19.35 -0.91 5.94
C MET A 66 18.01 -1.60 6.21
N LEU A 67 17.95 -2.94 6.13
CA LEU A 67 16.76 -3.71 6.51
C LEU A 67 16.38 -3.49 7.97
N ALA A 68 17.38 -3.45 8.86
CA ALA A 68 17.17 -3.19 10.28
C ALA A 68 16.79 -1.72 10.58
N GLU A 69 17.40 -0.75 9.89
CA GLU A 69 17.12 0.67 10.08
C GLU A 69 15.77 1.12 9.51
N ILE A 70 15.35 0.50 8.40
CA ILE A 70 14.13 0.86 7.68
C ILE A 70 13.37 -0.44 7.36
N PRO A 71 12.81 -1.11 8.35
CA PRO A 71 11.99 -2.29 8.11
C PRO A 71 10.73 -1.89 7.32
N CYS A 72 10.32 -2.74 6.39
CA CYS A 72 9.17 -2.48 5.55
C CYS A 72 8.14 -3.60 5.65
N VAL A 73 6.87 -3.22 5.58
CA VAL A 73 5.74 -4.14 5.55
C VAL A 73 4.92 -3.91 4.29
N PHE A 74 4.30 -4.95 3.78
CA PHE A 74 3.27 -4.86 2.76
C PHE A 74 1.90 -4.86 3.44
N MET A 75 1.16 -3.77 3.29
CA MET A 75 -0.17 -3.57 3.83
C MET A 75 -1.21 -3.88 2.75
N ALA A 76 -1.70 -5.12 2.71
CA ALA A 76 -2.67 -5.57 1.72
C ALA A 76 -4.06 -4.96 1.98
N PHE A 77 -4.70 -4.46 0.95
CA PHE A 77 -6.07 -3.98 1.03
C PHE A 77 -7.02 -4.68 0.06
N ASP A 78 -6.52 -5.47 -0.90
CA ASP A 78 -7.34 -6.27 -1.81
C ASP A 78 -6.65 -7.58 -2.20
N LEU A 79 -7.45 -8.55 -2.63
CA LEU A 79 -7.02 -9.85 -3.14
C LEU A 79 -7.56 -10.02 -4.56
N LEU A 80 -6.65 -10.11 -5.53
CA LEU A 80 -7.00 -10.17 -6.96
C LEU A 80 -7.08 -11.60 -7.50
N GLU A 81 -6.20 -12.47 -6.98
CA GLU A 81 -6.22 -13.91 -7.29
C GLU A 81 -5.95 -14.74 -6.04
N ALA A 82 -6.55 -15.92 -5.98
CA ALA A 82 -6.28 -16.93 -4.97
C ALA A 82 -6.22 -18.31 -5.61
N LYS A 83 -5.09 -19.03 -5.41
CA LYS A 83 -4.85 -20.35 -6.00
C LYS A 83 -5.05 -20.37 -7.52
N GLY A 84 -4.62 -19.29 -8.20
CA GLY A 84 -4.78 -19.11 -9.64
C GLY A 84 -6.19 -18.76 -10.13
N GLN A 85 -7.15 -18.58 -9.22
CA GLN A 85 -8.50 -18.14 -9.58
C GLN A 85 -8.58 -16.60 -9.54
N ASP A 86 -8.92 -15.97 -10.65
CA ASP A 86 -9.19 -14.52 -10.72
C ASP A 86 -10.45 -14.16 -9.91
N LEU A 87 -10.31 -13.19 -9.02
CA LEU A 87 -11.35 -12.71 -8.12
C LEU A 87 -11.78 -11.26 -8.44
N ARG A 88 -11.20 -10.62 -9.43
CA ARG A 88 -11.42 -9.19 -9.71
C ARG A 88 -12.87 -8.83 -9.98
N GLU A 89 -13.63 -9.73 -10.61
CA GLU A 89 -15.08 -9.54 -10.87
C GLU A 89 -15.97 -9.85 -9.64
N ARG A 90 -15.39 -10.40 -8.56
CA ARG A 90 -16.15 -10.65 -7.34
C ARG A 90 -16.35 -9.36 -6.54
N PRO A 91 -17.43 -9.25 -5.74
CA PRO A 91 -17.62 -8.14 -4.82
C PRO A 91 -16.44 -7.95 -3.87
N LEU A 92 -16.11 -6.69 -3.55
CA LEU A 92 -15.02 -6.36 -2.62
C LEU A 92 -15.19 -7.07 -1.27
N ILE A 93 -16.41 -7.19 -0.76
CA ILE A 93 -16.68 -7.88 0.52
C ILE A 93 -16.20 -9.34 0.51
N GLU A 94 -16.37 -10.06 -0.60
CA GLU A 94 -15.90 -11.43 -0.76
C GLU A 94 -14.38 -11.50 -0.87
N ARG A 95 -13.78 -10.62 -1.69
CA ARG A 95 -12.33 -10.53 -1.84
C ARG A 95 -11.67 -10.21 -0.51
N ARG A 96 -12.26 -9.29 0.25
CA ARG A 96 -11.77 -8.89 1.57
C ARG A 96 -11.87 -10.03 2.60
N ALA A 97 -12.97 -10.78 2.62
CA ALA A 97 -13.11 -11.94 3.49
C ALA A 97 -12.03 -13.00 3.22
N LYS A 98 -11.79 -13.30 1.93
CA LYS A 98 -10.72 -14.23 1.51
C LYS A 98 -9.31 -13.69 1.85
N LEU A 99 -9.06 -12.40 1.67
CA LEU A 99 -7.80 -11.75 2.06
C LEU A 99 -7.51 -11.97 3.55
N LEU A 100 -8.51 -11.72 4.41
CA LEU A 100 -8.41 -11.97 5.84
C LEU A 100 -8.10 -13.43 6.16
N GLN A 101 -8.76 -14.39 5.50
CA GLN A 101 -8.50 -15.81 5.67
C GLN A 101 -7.04 -16.18 5.32
N ILE A 102 -6.48 -15.61 4.25
CA ILE A 102 -5.11 -15.93 3.79
C ILE A 102 -4.06 -15.29 4.71
N LEU A 103 -4.29 -14.05 5.18
CA LEU A 103 -3.30 -13.28 5.94
C LEU A 103 -3.49 -13.31 7.46
N THR A 104 -4.55 -13.93 7.99
CA THR A 104 -4.73 -14.06 9.44
C THR A 104 -3.96 -15.27 9.96
N PRO A 105 -3.22 -15.14 11.09
CA PRO A 105 -2.55 -16.26 11.74
C PRO A 105 -3.54 -17.37 12.09
N GLY A 106 -3.22 -18.61 11.71
CA GLY A 106 -4.07 -19.80 11.95
C GLY A 106 -4.89 -20.24 10.74
N ALA A 107 -4.96 -19.48 9.64
CA ALA A 107 -5.60 -19.91 8.41
C ALA A 107 -4.76 -20.91 7.58
N CYS A 108 -3.44 -20.94 7.81
CA CYS A 108 -2.55 -21.98 7.26
C CYS A 108 -2.41 -23.12 8.27
N SER A 109 -3.12 -24.23 8.04
CA SER A 109 -3.22 -25.37 8.97
C SER A 109 -1.99 -26.28 8.98
N GLU A 110 -0.92 -26.00 8.25
CA GLU A 110 0.13 -27.01 8.04
C GLU A 110 1.44 -26.83 8.81
N THR A 111 1.76 -25.65 9.34
CA THR A 111 2.90 -25.49 10.27
C THR A 111 2.78 -24.26 11.18
N PRO A 112 3.03 -24.38 12.52
CA PRO A 112 2.99 -23.25 13.46
C PRO A 112 4.03 -22.15 13.19
N SER A 113 5.08 -22.47 12.42
CA SER A 113 6.16 -21.56 12.06
C SER A 113 5.76 -20.48 11.03
N CYS A 114 4.66 -20.67 10.29
CA CYS A 114 4.24 -19.74 9.23
C CYS A 114 3.48 -18.53 9.74
N ALA A 115 2.76 -18.66 10.84
CA ALA A 115 1.86 -17.62 11.35
C ALA A 115 2.61 -16.34 11.79
N GLY A 116 3.76 -16.48 12.44
CA GLY A 116 4.52 -15.34 12.97
C GLY A 116 5.11 -14.44 11.88
N ALA A 117 5.65 -15.03 10.82
CA ALA A 117 6.32 -14.27 9.77
C ALA A 117 5.35 -13.57 8.79
N LEU A 118 4.14 -14.15 8.57
CA LEU A 118 3.10 -13.49 7.80
C LEU A 118 2.60 -12.21 8.49
N SER A 119 2.45 -12.26 9.81
CA SER A 119 2.01 -11.12 10.61
C SER A 119 3.04 -10.00 10.74
N GLU A 120 4.32 -10.28 10.53
CA GLU A 120 5.40 -9.28 10.65
C GLU A 120 5.52 -8.40 9.41
N TYR A 121 5.64 -9.00 8.22
CA TYR A 121 5.92 -8.28 6.96
C TYR A 121 4.72 -8.20 6.00
N LEU A 122 3.69 -9.02 6.21
CA LEU A 122 2.44 -8.99 5.46
C LEU A 122 1.29 -8.69 6.42
N ARG A 123 0.65 -7.56 6.23
CA ARG A 123 -0.46 -7.09 7.06
C ARG A 123 -1.69 -6.81 6.23
N VAL A 124 -2.85 -6.87 6.85
CA VAL A 124 -4.10 -6.45 6.23
C VAL A 124 -4.41 -5.03 6.69
N SER A 125 -4.74 -4.14 5.76
CA SER A 125 -5.17 -2.79 6.09
C SER A 125 -6.42 -2.82 6.97
N THR A 126 -6.48 -1.96 7.98
CA THR A 126 -7.64 -1.88 8.87
C THR A 126 -8.87 -1.39 8.11
N SER A 127 -9.99 -2.11 8.26
CA SER A 127 -11.30 -1.60 7.85
C SER A 127 -11.93 -0.87 9.02
N MET A 128 -12.38 0.36 8.78
CA MET A 128 -13.15 1.15 9.72
C MET A 128 -14.62 1.12 9.31
N SER A 129 -15.52 1.00 10.27
CA SER A 129 -16.96 1.12 10.03
C SER A 129 -17.48 2.40 10.68
N ALA A 130 -18.37 3.09 9.98
CA ALA A 130 -19.10 4.24 10.47
C ALA A 130 -20.57 4.05 10.11
N SER A 131 -21.46 4.30 11.06
CA SER A 131 -22.91 4.21 10.84
C SER A 131 -23.47 5.50 10.27
N THR A 132 -22.75 6.60 10.41
CA THR A 132 -23.14 7.94 9.97
C THR A 132 -22.00 8.68 9.30
N TRP A 133 -22.32 9.67 8.47
CA TRP A 133 -21.31 10.55 7.88
C TRP A 133 -20.56 11.38 8.93
N GLN A 134 -21.19 11.71 10.04
CA GLN A 134 -20.57 12.42 11.17
C GLN A 134 -19.47 11.57 11.82
N GLU A 135 -19.73 10.28 12.04
CA GLU A 135 -18.72 9.35 12.54
C GLU A 135 -17.56 9.19 11.55
N ALA A 136 -17.85 9.03 10.26
CA ALA A 136 -16.82 8.96 9.21
C ALA A 136 -15.99 10.26 9.15
N ALA A 137 -16.61 11.43 9.32
CA ALA A 137 -15.92 12.72 9.38
C ALA A 137 -15.01 12.83 10.61
N ALA A 138 -15.45 12.34 11.76
CA ALA A 138 -14.63 12.29 12.98
C ALA A 138 -13.40 11.37 12.77
N MET A 139 -13.58 10.20 12.16
CA MET A 139 -12.47 9.31 11.80
C MET A 139 -11.49 10.01 10.83
N ARG A 140 -12.02 10.71 9.80
CA ARG A 140 -11.20 11.48 8.88
C ARG A 140 -10.40 12.58 9.59
N ALA A 141 -10.97 13.25 10.57
CA ALA A 141 -10.27 14.28 11.35
C ALA A 141 -9.04 13.75 12.10
N MET A 142 -9.04 12.46 12.49
CA MET A 142 -7.92 11.80 13.13
C MET A 142 -6.77 11.44 12.17
N SER A 143 -6.94 11.61 10.87
CA SER A 143 -5.95 11.17 9.85
C SER A 143 -4.57 11.75 10.08
N ARG A 144 -4.46 13.00 10.52
CA ARG A 144 -3.16 13.64 10.78
C ARG A 144 -2.43 13.01 11.95
N SER A 145 -3.11 12.69 13.04
CA SER A 145 -2.51 12.00 14.19
C SER A 145 -2.10 10.57 13.86
N LEU A 146 -2.82 9.93 12.93
CA LEU A 146 -2.50 8.61 12.40
C LEU A 146 -1.48 8.62 11.26
N LYS A 147 -0.96 9.79 10.87
CA LYS A 147 0.01 9.97 9.78
C LYS A 147 -0.49 9.44 8.43
N VAL A 148 -1.79 9.56 8.17
CA VAL A 148 -2.43 9.16 6.92
C VAL A 148 -3.10 10.34 6.22
N GLU A 149 -3.34 10.24 4.90
CA GLU A 149 -3.88 11.33 4.08
C GLU A 149 -5.41 11.51 4.20
N GLY A 150 -6.11 10.58 4.84
CA GLY A 150 -7.56 10.56 4.92
C GLY A 150 -8.12 9.15 4.87
N LEU A 151 -9.36 9.04 4.43
CA LEU A 151 -10.07 7.78 4.28
C LEU A 151 -10.15 7.35 2.82
N MET A 152 -10.13 6.04 2.56
CA MET A 152 -10.53 5.44 1.32
C MET A 152 -11.92 4.82 1.50
N LEU A 153 -12.92 5.43 0.88
CA LEU A 153 -14.28 4.90 0.87
C LEU A 153 -14.42 3.93 -0.30
N LYS A 154 -14.91 2.73 -0.05
CA LYS A 154 -15.03 1.68 -1.06
C LYS A 154 -16.43 1.08 -1.00
N ASP A 155 -17.08 0.96 -2.17
CA ASP A 155 -18.31 0.19 -2.30
C ASP A 155 -18.02 -1.30 -2.13
N LEU A 156 -18.63 -1.92 -1.13
CA LEU A 156 -18.43 -3.33 -0.79
C LEU A 156 -18.94 -4.30 -1.87
N GLN A 157 -19.85 -3.88 -2.73
CA GLN A 157 -20.38 -4.69 -3.84
C GLN A 157 -19.59 -4.48 -5.14
N SER A 158 -18.58 -3.62 -5.14
CA SER A 158 -17.83 -3.32 -6.36
C SER A 158 -16.86 -4.42 -6.76
N ALA A 159 -16.77 -4.66 -8.08
CA ALA A 159 -15.65 -5.36 -8.69
C ALA A 159 -14.35 -4.55 -8.58
N TYR A 160 -13.20 -5.20 -8.79
CA TYR A 160 -11.91 -4.51 -8.87
C TYR A 160 -11.77 -3.81 -10.23
N GLY A 161 -11.84 -2.49 -10.22
CA GLY A 161 -11.78 -1.67 -11.43
C GLY A 161 -10.36 -1.52 -11.98
N ILE A 162 -10.18 -1.74 -13.28
CA ILE A 162 -8.92 -1.43 -13.98
C ILE A 162 -8.90 0.04 -14.39
N GLY A 163 -7.80 0.74 -14.12
CA GLY A 163 -7.60 2.14 -14.48
C GLY A 163 -8.34 3.11 -13.54
N ARG A 164 -8.57 4.35 -14.01
CA ARG A 164 -9.22 5.40 -13.23
C ARG A 164 -10.73 5.43 -13.50
N LYS A 165 -11.46 4.48 -12.96
CA LYS A 165 -12.92 4.48 -13.00
C LYS A 165 -13.47 5.28 -11.81
N ARG A 166 -14.50 6.12 -12.06
CA ARG A 166 -15.25 6.82 -10.99
C ARG A 166 -16.43 5.94 -10.57
N GLY A 167 -16.82 6.06 -9.31
CA GLY A 167 -18.10 5.54 -8.85
C GLY A 167 -18.05 4.52 -7.72
N SER A 168 -16.97 3.77 -7.56
CA SER A 168 -16.91 2.73 -6.53
C SER A 168 -15.93 3.01 -5.41
N TRP A 169 -14.88 3.79 -5.67
CA TRP A 169 -13.84 4.09 -4.69
C TRP A 169 -13.56 5.59 -4.68
N TRP A 170 -13.53 6.21 -3.48
CA TRP A 170 -13.26 7.63 -3.29
C TRP A 170 -12.21 7.86 -2.21
N LYS A 171 -11.26 8.75 -2.50
CA LYS A 171 -10.34 9.28 -1.51
C LYS A 171 -10.95 10.50 -0.84
N TRP A 172 -11.24 10.39 0.45
CA TRP A 172 -11.70 11.51 1.27
C TRP A 172 -10.55 12.03 2.11
N LYS A 173 -9.68 12.80 1.45
CA LYS A 173 -8.47 13.34 2.08
C LYS A 173 -8.81 14.47 3.07
N VAL A 174 -7.93 14.64 4.09
CA VAL A 174 -7.89 15.87 4.87
C VAL A 174 -7.33 17.00 4.02
N ASP A 175 -7.68 18.25 4.36
CA ASP A 175 -7.23 19.40 3.61
C ASP A 175 -5.70 19.52 3.73
N PRO A 176 -4.99 19.88 2.64
CA PRO A 176 -3.54 20.08 2.69
C PRO A 176 -3.20 21.26 3.60
N TYR A 177 -1.99 21.27 4.11
CA TYR A 177 -1.46 22.47 4.74
C TYR A 177 -1.27 23.56 3.68
N SER A 178 -1.66 24.79 4.00
CA SER A 178 -1.36 25.96 3.20
C SER A 178 -0.21 26.73 3.85
N ILE A 179 0.69 27.19 3.02
CA ILE A 179 1.78 28.08 3.42
C ILE A 179 1.81 29.25 2.44
N ASP A 180 2.17 30.42 2.94
CA ASP A 180 2.50 31.56 2.09
C ASP A 180 3.99 31.46 1.72
N ALA A 181 4.28 31.48 0.41
CA ALA A 181 5.62 31.36 -0.09
C ALA A 181 5.84 32.28 -1.29
N VAL A 182 7.07 32.80 -1.42
CA VAL A 182 7.43 33.63 -2.57
C VAL A 182 7.97 32.73 -3.69
N LEU A 183 7.37 32.80 -4.86
CA LEU A 183 7.88 32.11 -6.04
C LEU A 183 9.22 32.70 -6.47
N VAL A 184 10.29 31.91 -6.38
CA VAL A 184 11.66 32.33 -6.72
C VAL A 184 12.01 31.92 -8.15
N TYR A 185 11.56 30.76 -8.60
CA TYR A 185 11.92 30.21 -9.90
C TYR A 185 10.84 29.28 -10.43
N ALA A 186 10.64 29.27 -11.76
CA ALA A 186 9.78 28.34 -12.47
C ALA A 186 10.54 27.71 -13.64
N GLN A 187 10.58 26.40 -13.71
CA GLN A 187 11.26 25.64 -14.76
C GLN A 187 10.26 25.06 -15.77
N ARG A 188 10.60 25.15 -17.05
CA ARG A 188 9.82 24.51 -18.12
C ARG A 188 9.95 23.00 -18.04
N GLY A 189 8.85 22.32 -18.32
CA GLY A 189 8.83 20.86 -18.46
C GLY A 189 9.59 20.38 -19.68
N HIS A 190 9.76 19.05 -19.79
CA HIS A 190 10.43 18.39 -20.89
C HIS A 190 9.45 17.57 -21.73
N GLY A 191 9.81 17.29 -22.98
CA GLY A 191 9.02 16.47 -23.90
C GLY A 191 7.63 17.05 -24.17
N ARG A 192 6.58 16.28 -23.91
CA ARG A 192 5.18 16.72 -24.13
C ARG A 192 4.75 17.92 -23.28
N ARG A 193 5.50 18.25 -22.22
CA ARG A 193 5.23 19.38 -21.32
C ARG A 193 6.17 20.57 -21.55
N ALA A 194 6.94 20.60 -22.65
CA ALA A 194 7.93 21.65 -22.91
C ALA A 194 7.30 23.06 -23.03
N SER A 195 6.00 23.16 -23.33
CA SER A 195 5.25 24.40 -23.38
C SER A 195 4.70 24.86 -22.03
N LEU A 196 4.83 24.04 -20.97
CA LEU A 196 4.28 24.32 -19.63
C LEU A 196 5.42 24.46 -18.62
N TYR A 197 5.18 25.23 -17.56
CA TYR A 197 6.03 25.21 -16.38
C TYR A 197 5.57 24.07 -15.47
N THR A 198 6.48 23.23 -15.03
CA THR A 198 6.18 22.02 -14.26
C THR A 198 6.78 21.99 -12.87
N ASP A 199 7.87 22.75 -12.68
CA ASP A 199 8.59 22.79 -11.43
C ASP A 199 8.68 24.23 -10.93
N TYR A 200 8.30 24.45 -9.68
CA TYR A 200 8.26 25.74 -9.04
C TYR A 200 9.09 25.70 -7.76
N THR A 201 9.97 26.67 -7.59
CA THR A 201 10.79 26.84 -6.38
C THR A 201 10.28 28.05 -5.61
N PHE A 202 10.08 27.85 -4.31
CA PHE A 202 9.60 28.84 -3.37
C PHE A 202 10.64 29.09 -2.29
#